data_44eff04a4267d09f1997e83f05f15254
#
_entry.id   44eff04a4267d09f1997e83f05f15254
#
_cell.length_a   1.000
_cell.length_b   1.000
_cell.length_c   1.000
_cell.angle_alpha   90.00
_cell.angle_beta   90.00
_cell.angle_gamma   90.00
#
_symmetry.space_group_name_H-M   'P 1'
#
loop_
_entity.id
_entity.type
_entity.pdbx_description
1 polymer ?
#
loop_
_entity_poly.entity_id
_entity_poly.type
_entity_poly.pdbx_seq_one_letter_code
_entity_poly.pdbx_strand_id
1 'polypeptide(L)'
;RGDAVRWYLVLMKYLPEGGTERDHRNIRIFRCPSYPKPKRRQKPQVITYTVNAWRFNSPRDMNGYQQIGPSKITNFKQPSNSVYLGDSSAGSWRPIITGLNDPNNNTWLNDVWRPSHLPYNYNGKYLSNDRRIAAKRHSSGSNLAYLDGHAGYLDGKRIVIDLFREHKP
;
A
#
# COMPACT_ATOMS: atom_id res chain seq x y z
N ARG A 1 6.70 -11.22 15.94
CA ARG A 1 6.33 -10.19 14.94
C ARG A 1 5.04 -10.66 14.37
N GLY A 2 3.92 -9.95 14.66
CA GLY A 2 2.61 -10.30 14.16
C GLY A 2 2.60 -10.26 12.63
N ASP A 3 2.09 -11.33 12.03
CA ASP A 3 1.92 -11.42 10.59
C ASP A 3 0.91 -10.35 10.15
N ALA A 4 1.41 -9.33 9.48
CA ALA A 4 0.52 -8.42 8.76
C ALA A 4 -0.30 -9.29 7.81
N VAL A 5 -1.62 -9.16 7.90
CA VAL A 5 -2.52 -9.93 7.03
C VAL A 5 -2.10 -9.69 5.59
N ARG A 6 -1.77 -10.75 4.89
CA ARG A 6 -1.40 -10.69 3.47
C ARG A 6 -2.67 -10.36 2.68
N TRP A 7 -3.03 -9.10 2.63
CA TRP A 7 -4.27 -8.58 2.04
C TRP A 7 -4.57 -9.16 0.65
N TYR A 8 -3.54 -9.37 -0.17
CA TYR A 8 -3.69 -9.95 -1.50
C TYR A 8 -4.16 -11.41 -1.46
N LEU A 9 -3.79 -12.19 -0.44
CA LEU A 9 -4.29 -13.56 -0.28
C LEU A 9 -5.77 -13.59 0.09
N VAL A 10 -6.24 -12.61 0.85
CA VAL A 10 -7.66 -12.47 1.16
C VAL A 10 -8.44 -12.15 -0.12
N LEU A 11 -7.94 -11.21 -0.93
CA LEU A 11 -8.60 -10.82 -2.17
C LEU A 11 -8.61 -11.93 -3.22
N MET A 12 -7.60 -12.79 -3.26
CA MET A 12 -7.54 -13.91 -4.21
C MET A 12 -8.79 -14.78 -4.21
N LYS A 13 -9.44 -14.95 -3.06
CA LYS A 13 -10.67 -15.76 -2.92
C LYS A 13 -11.84 -15.22 -3.74
N TYR A 14 -11.81 -13.94 -4.08
CA TYR A 14 -12.89 -13.23 -4.75
C TYR A 14 -12.58 -12.88 -6.21
N LEU A 15 -11.39 -13.22 -6.69
CA LEU A 15 -10.98 -12.90 -8.05
C LEU A 15 -11.29 -14.07 -9.00
N PRO A 16 -11.87 -13.81 -10.19
CA PRO A 16 -12.16 -14.85 -11.19
C PRO A 16 -10.91 -15.59 -11.66
N GLU A 17 -9.77 -14.90 -11.71
CA GLU A 17 -8.46 -15.43 -12.08
C GLU A 17 -7.78 -16.14 -10.89
N GLY A 18 -8.48 -16.26 -9.79
CA GLY A 18 -7.99 -16.84 -8.54
C GLY A 18 -7.78 -18.34 -8.66
N GLY A 19 -6.95 -18.74 -9.59
CA GLY A 19 -6.29 -20.02 -9.53
C GLY A 19 -5.86 -20.27 -8.08
N THR A 20 -5.74 -21.49 -7.69
CA THR A 20 -5.45 -21.99 -6.34
C THR A 20 -4.83 -20.90 -5.45
N GLU A 21 -5.28 -20.74 -4.24
CA GLU A 21 -4.84 -19.76 -3.20
C GLU A 21 -3.31 -19.58 -3.06
N ARG A 22 -2.56 -20.29 -3.87
CA ARG A 22 -1.10 -20.44 -3.75
C ARG A 22 -0.29 -19.64 -4.75
N ASP A 23 -0.87 -19.12 -5.83
CA ASP A 23 -0.06 -18.43 -6.84
C ASP A 23 -0.58 -17.05 -7.25
N HIS A 24 -0.40 -16.09 -6.34
CA HIS A 24 -0.69 -14.68 -6.62
C HIS A 24 0.21 -14.08 -7.72
N ARG A 25 1.27 -14.78 -8.15
CA ARG A 25 2.20 -14.31 -9.19
C ARG A 25 1.54 -14.18 -10.56
N ASN A 26 0.51 -14.98 -10.82
CA ASN A 26 -0.19 -15.01 -12.09
C ASN A 26 -1.38 -14.03 -12.14
N ILE A 27 -1.73 -13.42 -11.02
CA ILE A 27 -2.86 -12.50 -10.92
C ILE A 27 -2.44 -11.11 -11.38
N ARG A 28 -2.88 -10.73 -12.57
CA ARG A 28 -2.50 -9.46 -13.21
C ARG A 28 -2.96 -8.23 -12.44
N ILE A 29 -4.12 -8.30 -11.79
CA ILE A 29 -4.70 -7.16 -11.05
C ILE A 29 -3.79 -6.69 -9.90
N PHE A 30 -2.89 -7.53 -9.37
CA PHE A 30 -1.93 -7.12 -8.34
C PHE A 30 -0.74 -6.32 -8.88
N ARG A 31 -0.68 -6.09 -10.18
CA ARG A 31 0.40 -5.37 -10.83
C ARG A 31 -0.09 -4.11 -11.52
N CYS A 32 0.44 -2.99 -11.13
CA CYS A 32 0.27 -1.76 -11.88
C CYS A 32 1.06 -1.86 -13.21
N PRO A 33 0.43 -1.68 -14.38
CA PRO A 33 1.11 -1.77 -15.66
C PRO A 33 2.27 -0.76 -15.81
N SER A 34 2.17 0.38 -15.14
CA SER A 34 3.20 1.44 -15.12
C SER A 34 4.28 1.20 -14.07
N TYR A 35 4.27 0.07 -13.36
CA TYR A 35 5.36 -0.25 -12.43
C TYR A 35 6.67 -0.43 -13.22
N PRO A 36 7.79 0.17 -12.77
CA PRO A 36 9.06 0.08 -13.48
C PRO A 36 9.45 -1.37 -13.76
N LYS A 37 9.79 -1.64 -15.02
CA LYS A 37 10.28 -2.97 -15.41
C LYS A 37 11.57 -3.28 -14.66
N PRO A 38 11.79 -4.55 -14.28
CA PRO A 38 13.03 -4.94 -13.61
C PRO A 38 14.20 -4.72 -14.56
N LYS A 39 15.33 -4.33 -14.02
CA LYS A 39 16.59 -4.30 -14.77
C LYS A 39 16.97 -5.74 -15.14
N ARG A 40 17.78 -5.88 -16.21
CA ARG A 40 18.30 -7.19 -16.65
C ARG A 40 18.81 -8.00 -15.43
N ARG A 41 18.38 -9.24 -15.28
CA ARG A 41 18.65 -10.16 -14.17
C ARG A 41 17.89 -9.91 -12.86
N GLN A 42 17.01 -8.93 -12.76
CA GLN A 42 16.17 -8.77 -11.59
C GLN A 42 14.83 -9.48 -11.78
N LYS A 43 14.34 -10.11 -10.72
CA LYS A 43 13.01 -10.72 -10.72
C LYS A 43 11.93 -9.63 -10.74
N PRO A 44 10.82 -9.81 -11.48
CA PRO A 44 9.75 -8.81 -11.50
C PRO A 44 9.02 -8.76 -10.17
N GLN A 45 8.63 -7.56 -9.75
CA GLN A 45 7.70 -7.38 -8.63
C GLN A 45 6.33 -7.89 -9.03
N VAL A 46 5.75 -8.78 -8.22
CA VAL A 46 4.45 -9.38 -8.50
C VAL A 46 3.29 -8.67 -7.80
N ILE A 47 3.56 -7.98 -6.69
CA ILE A 47 2.59 -7.13 -5.99
C ILE A 47 3.14 -5.71 -5.97
N THR A 48 2.43 -4.80 -6.64
CA THR A 48 2.85 -3.41 -6.83
C THR A 48 1.94 -2.40 -6.16
N TYR A 49 1.13 -2.87 -5.22
CA TYR A 49 0.27 -2.05 -4.38
C TYR A 49 0.66 -2.20 -2.92
N THR A 50 0.32 -1.20 -2.12
CA THR A 50 0.56 -1.15 -0.68
C THR A 50 -0.75 -0.85 0.03
N VAL A 51 -0.95 -1.47 1.20
CA VAL A 51 -2.19 -1.35 1.98
C VAL A 51 -2.03 -0.36 3.12
N ASN A 52 -3.12 0.31 3.48
CA ASN A 52 -3.21 1.06 4.71
C ASN A 52 -3.25 0.10 5.90
N ALA A 53 -2.17 0.08 6.69
CA ALA A 53 -2.05 -0.64 7.94
C ALA A 53 -1.73 0.32 9.10
N TRP A 54 -2.27 1.51 9.04
CA TRP A 54 -2.00 2.59 9.98
C TRP A 54 -3.15 2.80 10.95
N ARG A 55 -2.82 2.89 12.22
CA ARG A 55 -3.75 3.16 13.30
C ARG A 55 -3.30 4.38 14.10
N PHE A 56 -4.28 5.16 14.56
CA PHE A 56 -4.04 6.38 15.31
C PHE A 56 -4.77 6.32 16.66
N ASN A 57 -4.13 6.79 17.71
CA ASN A 57 -4.73 6.87 19.05
C ASN A 57 -5.76 8.01 19.17
N SER A 58 -5.57 9.07 18.38
CA SER A 58 -6.44 10.23 18.37
C SER A 58 -6.36 10.97 17.03
N PRO A 59 -7.29 11.89 16.71
CA PRO A 59 -7.21 12.73 15.52
C PRO A 59 -5.93 13.59 15.45
N ARG A 60 -5.32 13.93 16.59
CA ARG A 60 -4.10 14.74 16.68
C ARG A 60 -2.81 13.92 16.68
N ASP A 61 -2.90 12.60 16.72
CA ASP A 61 -1.72 11.74 16.67
C ASP A 61 -1.07 11.85 15.27
N MET A 62 0.13 12.39 15.19
CA MET A 62 0.88 12.57 13.94
C MET A 62 1.86 11.44 13.64
N ASN A 63 2.03 10.50 14.54
CA ASN A 63 2.95 9.38 14.36
C ASN A 63 2.22 8.09 14.05
N GLY A 64 1.16 7.80 14.81
CA GLY A 64 0.46 6.53 14.72
C GLY A 64 1.34 5.32 14.96
N TYR A 65 0.80 4.15 14.69
CA TYR A 65 1.51 2.87 14.80
C TYR A 65 0.92 1.84 13.86
N GLN A 66 1.63 0.74 13.68
CA GLN A 66 1.19 -0.35 12.82
C GLN A 66 -0.04 -1.04 13.40
N GLN A 67 -1.10 -1.12 12.62
CA GLN A 67 -2.26 -1.96 12.92
C GLN A 67 -1.86 -3.43 12.80
N ILE A 68 -2.02 -4.17 13.87
CA ILE A 68 -1.83 -5.63 13.90
C ILE A 68 -3.21 -6.28 13.93
N GLY A 69 -3.52 -7.09 12.93
CA GLY A 69 -4.82 -7.74 12.79
C GLY A 69 -5.87 -6.90 12.03
N PRO A 70 -7.11 -7.41 11.93
CA PRO A 70 -8.17 -6.75 11.17
C PRO A 70 -8.67 -5.48 11.87
N SER A 71 -8.98 -4.46 11.07
CA SER A 71 -9.71 -3.28 11.51
C SER A 71 -11.13 -3.29 10.92
N LYS A 72 -12.10 -2.81 11.70
CA LYS A 72 -13.48 -2.70 11.21
C LYS A 72 -13.61 -1.46 10.33
N ILE A 73 -14.23 -1.59 9.17
CA ILE A 73 -14.51 -0.46 8.27
C ILE A 73 -15.35 0.63 8.95
N THR A 74 -16.19 0.23 9.90
CA THR A 74 -17.02 1.15 10.68
C THR A 74 -16.23 2.10 11.60
N ASN A 75 -14.94 1.82 11.83
CA ASN A 75 -14.06 2.74 12.55
C ASN A 75 -13.73 3.98 11.72
N PHE A 76 -13.85 3.90 10.39
CA PHE A 76 -13.54 5.00 9.49
C PHE A 76 -14.76 5.86 9.26
N LYS A 77 -14.73 7.09 9.76
CA LYS A 77 -15.85 8.03 9.64
C LYS A 77 -16.11 8.52 8.22
N GLN A 78 -15.12 8.46 7.36
CA GLN A 78 -15.18 8.92 5.96
C GLN A 78 -14.54 7.89 5.02
N PRO A 79 -15.20 6.74 4.77
CA PRO A 79 -14.63 5.67 3.93
C PRO A 79 -14.28 6.12 2.52
N SER A 80 -15.09 7.01 1.93
CA SER A 80 -14.85 7.60 0.61
C SER A 80 -13.62 8.51 0.52
N ASN A 81 -13.06 8.86 1.65
CA ASN A 81 -11.89 9.72 1.75
C ASN A 81 -10.72 9.04 2.48
N SER A 82 -10.87 7.77 2.79
CA SER A 82 -9.88 6.96 3.50
C SER A 82 -9.27 5.96 2.55
N VAL A 83 -7.96 6.07 2.34
CA VAL A 83 -7.21 5.19 1.43
C VAL A 83 -7.15 3.78 2.01
N TYR A 84 -7.45 2.80 1.17
CA TYR A 84 -7.26 1.38 1.45
C TYR A 84 -5.99 0.86 0.79
N LEU A 85 -5.84 1.06 -0.52
CA LEU A 85 -4.69 0.64 -1.31
C LEU A 85 -4.13 1.80 -2.11
N GLY A 86 -2.84 1.78 -2.38
CA GLY A 86 -2.19 2.72 -3.27
C GLY A 86 -1.04 2.08 -4.04
N ASP A 87 -0.65 2.71 -5.15
CA ASP A 87 0.53 2.29 -5.90
C ASP A 87 1.78 2.26 -5.02
N SER A 88 2.46 1.12 -4.97
CA SER A 88 3.69 1.02 -4.18
C SER A 88 4.85 1.74 -4.85
N SER A 89 5.68 2.41 -4.07
CA SER A 89 6.93 2.99 -4.55
C SER A 89 7.85 1.91 -5.12
N ALA A 90 8.58 2.23 -6.17
CA ALA A 90 9.67 1.41 -6.67
C ALA A 90 11.00 1.90 -6.08
N GLY A 91 11.87 0.98 -5.70
CA GLY A 91 13.19 1.30 -5.19
C GLY A 91 14.05 0.04 -5.05
N SER A 92 15.35 0.20 -5.11
CA SER A 92 16.33 -0.91 -5.01
C SER A 92 16.32 -1.58 -3.62
N TRP A 93 15.84 -0.87 -2.62
CA TRP A 93 15.74 -1.32 -1.23
C TRP A 93 14.50 -2.18 -0.95
N ARG A 94 13.53 -2.23 -1.87
CA ARG A 94 12.34 -3.06 -1.70
C ARG A 94 12.61 -4.47 -2.13
N PRO A 95 12.38 -5.47 -1.27
CA PRO A 95 12.44 -6.85 -1.69
C PRO A 95 11.35 -7.15 -2.71
N ILE A 96 11.68 -7.99 -3.66
CA ILE A 96 10.76 -8.46 -4.68
C ILE A 96 9.97 -9.63 -4.10
N ILE A 97 8.63 -9.51 -4.11
CA ILE A 97 7.76 -10.62 -3.74
C ILE A 97 7.65 -11.56 -4.92
N THR A 98 8.30 -12.71 -4.84
CA THR A 98 8.37 -13.68 -5.93
C THR A 98 7.49 -14.90 -5.73
N GLY A 99 7.01 -15.15 -4.52
CA GLY A 99 6.13 -16.27 -4.21
C GLY A 99 5.82 -16.39 -2.71
N LEU A 100 4.87 -17.26 -2.37
CA LEU A 100 4.43 -17.47 -0.99
C LEU A 100 5.52 -18.02 -0.08
N ASN A 101 6.39 -18.87 -0.63
CA ASN A 101 7.47 -19.54 0.10
C ASN A 101 8.81 -18.83 -0.07
N ASP A 102 8.82 -17.62 -0.62
CA ASP A 102 10.05 -16.84 -0.71
C ASP A 102 10.44 -16.36 0.70
N PRO A 103 11.62 -16.75 1.22
CA PRO A 103 12.09 -16.30 2.53
C PRO A 103 12.27 -14.78 2.59
N ASN A 104 12.42 -14.13 1.43
CA ASN A 104 12.49 -12.67 1.31
C ASN A 104 11.11 -12.03 1.11
N ASN A 105 10.03 -12.78 1.24
CA ASN A 105 8.67 -12.27 1.11
C ASN A 105 8.28 -11.41 2.34
N ASN A 106 8.87 -10.25 2.41
CA ASN A 106 8.61 -9.26 3.45
C ASN A 106 7.30 -8.52 3.18
N THR A 107 6.18 -9.16 3.46
CA THR A 107 4.83 -8.60 3.26
C THR A 107 4.62 -7.28 4.00
N TRP A 108 5.33 -7.07 5.11
CA TRP A 108 5.30 -5.82 5.86
C TRP A 108 5.80 -4.60 5.07
N LEU A 109 6.52 -4.79 3.97
CA LEU A 109 6.93 -3.70 3.07
C LEU A 109 5.82 -3.25 2.11
N ASN A 110 4.70 -3.97 2.08
CA ASN A 110 3.54 -3.62 1.29
C ASN A 110 2.44 -2.95 2.12
N ASP A 111 2.80 -2.38 3.25
CA ASP A 111 1.90 -1.66 4.14
C ASP A 111 2.40 -0.24 4.44
N VAL A 112 1.46 0.65 4.70
CA VAL A 112 1.72 2.04 5.11
C VAL A 112 1.24 2.19 6.56
N TRP A 113 2.14 2.56 7.47
CA TRP A 113 1.79 2.64 8.89
C TRP A 113 2.63 3.65 9.70
N ARG A 114 3.39 4.53 9.02
CA ARG A 114 4.12 5.62 9.67
C ARG A 114 4.40 6.77 8.69
N PRO A 115 4.67 7.99 9.18
CA PRO A 115 4.85 9.18 8.34
C PRO A 115 5.90 9.03 7.23
N SER A 116 7.01 8.34 7.50
CA SER A 116 8.09 8.13 6.52
C SER A 116 7.70 7.25 5.31
N HIS A 117 6.58 6.52 5.42
CA HIS A 117 6.05 5.72 4.31
C HIS A 117 5.30 6.55 3.27
N LEU A 118 4.93 7.79 3.59
CA LEU A 118 4.29 8.72 2.67
C LEU A 118 5.30 9.35 1.72
N PRO A 119 4.85 9.85 0.56
CA PRO A 119 5.75 10.50 -0.41
C PRO A 119 6.32 11.83 0.08
N TYR A 120 5.56 12.58 0.88
CA TYR A 120 5.95 13.87 1.43
C TYR A 120 5.67 13.91 2.93
N ASN A 121 6.50 14.64 3.68
CA ASN A 121 6.20 14.96 5.06
C ASN A 121 5.17 16.12 5.16
N TYR A 122 4.74 16.44 6.38
CA TYR A 122 3.79 17.51 6.63
C TYR A 122 4.27 18.92 6.20
N ASN A 123 5.60 19.12 6.03
CA ASN A 123 6.19 20.36 5.52
C ASN A 123 6.33 20.36 3.99
N GLY A 124 5.76 19.37 3.29
CA GLY A 124 5.86 19.24 1.84
C GLY A 124 7.24 18.80 1.33
N LYS A 125 8.16 18.39 2.22
CA LYS A 125 9.46 17.84 1.81
C LYS A 125 9.28 16.42 1.29
N TYR A 126 9.83 16.16 0.09
CA TYR A 126 9.84 14.84 -0.51
C TYR A 126 10.69 13.86 0.31
N LEU A 127 10.10 12.69 0.62
CA LEU A 127 10.78 11.64 1.36
C LEU A 127 11.33 10.59 0.37
N SER A 128 12.63 10.39 0.39
CA SER A 128 13.31 9.43 -0.51
C SER A 128 13.48 8.05 0.10
N ASN A 129 13.68 8.00 1.41
CA ASN A 129 13.94 6.76 2.15
C ASN A 129 12.63 6.22 2.75
N ASP A 130 12.49 4.89 2.80
CA ASP A 130 11.38 4.18 3.42
C ASP A 130 9.96 4.50 2.86
N ARG A 131 9.88 5.37 1.85
CA ARG A 131 8.63 5.69 1.17
C ARG A 131 8.03 4.46 0.54
N ARG A 132 6.75 4.20 0.81
CA ARG A 132 6.03 3.02 0.30
C ARG A 132 5.00 3.35 -0.75
N ILE A 133 4.44 4.55 -0.75
CA ILE A 133 3.53 5.02 -1.79
C ILE A 133 4.30 5.72 -2.91
N ALA A 134 3.95 5.41 -4.14
CA ALA A 134 4.49 6.08 -5.31
C ALA A 134 3.96 7.51 -5.39
N ALA A 135 4.85 8.50 -5.55
CA ALA A 135 4.47 9.91 -5.67
C ALA A 135 4.44 10.41 -7.11
N LYS A 136 5.01 9.68 -8.04
CA LYS A 136 5.31 10.19 -9.39
C LYS A 136 5.13 9.13 -10.48
N ARG A 137 4.27 8.13 -10.25
CA ARG A 137 4.13 7.04 -11.24
C ARG A 137 3.19 7.41 -12.37
N HIS A 138 2.06 8.03 -12.05
CA HIS A 138 1.02 8.39 -12.98
C HIS A 138 0.98 9.93 -13.08
N SER A 139 1.84 10.52 -13.90
CA SER A 139 1.88 11.98 -14.14
C SER A 139 1.94 12.81 -12.85
N SER A 140 2.93 12.54 -11.98
CA SER A 140 3.16 13.23 -10.70
C SER A 140 2.26 12.79 -9.53
N GLY A 141 1.58 11.65 -9.63
CA GLY A 141 0.73 11.15 -8.56
C GLY A 141 0.71 9.63 -8.45
N SER A 142 -0.34 9.14 -7.82
CA SER A 142 -0.61 7.73 -7.56
C SER A 142 -2.08 7.42 -7.77
N ASN A 143 -2.38 6.22 -8.22
CA ASN A 143 -3.75 5.69 -8.17
C ASN A 143 -3.97 5.09 -6.78
N LEU A 144 -5.11 5.42 -6.20
CA LEU A 144 -5.52 5.01 -4.87
C LEU A 144 -6.89 4.34 -4.96
N ALA A 145 -7.10 3.30 -4.17
CA ALA A 145 -8.40 2.73 -3.90
C ALA A 145 -8.82 3.10 -2.48
N TYR A 146 -10.08 3.47 -2.29
CA TYR A 146 -10.63 3.93 -1.04
C TYR A 146 -11.48 2.87 -0.36
N LEU A 147 -11.79 3.05 0.91
CA LEU A 147 -12.50 2.06 1.71
C LEU A 147 -13.96 1.83 1.29
N ASP A 148 -14.57 2.78 0.58
CA ASP A 148 -15.90 2.62 -0.02
C ASP A 148 -15.88 1.88 -1.37
N GLY A 149 -14.70 1.50 -1.86
CA GLY A 149 -14.51 0.73 -3.08
C GLY A 149 -14.24 1.55 -4.34
N HIS A 150 -14.35 2.90 -4.29
CA HIS A 150 -13.99 3.69 -5.46
C HIS A 150 -12.46 3.78 -5.64
N ALA A 151 -12.00 4.06 -6.84
CA ALA A 151 -10.61 4.33 -7.15
C ALA A 151 -10.47 5.71 -7.82
N GLY A 152 -9.35 6.36 -7.58
CA GLY A 152 -9.06 7.67 -8.15
C GLY A 152 -7.57 7.98 -8.19
N TYR A 153 -7.22 8.93 -9.04
CA TYR A 153 -5.89 9.52 -9.11
C TYR A 153 -5.76 10.64 -8.06
N LEU A 154 -4.61 10.71 -7.41
CA LEU A 154 -4.27 11.81 -6.53
C LEU A 154 -2.83 12.27 -6.78
N ASP A 155 -2.66 13.61 -6.88
CA ASP A 155 -1.32 14.21 -6.93
C ASP A 155 -0.49 13.80 -5.72
N GLY A 156 0.78 13.47 -5.94
CA GLY A 156 1.65 12.94 -4.89
C GLY A 156 1.82 13.86 -3.68
N LYS A 157 1.76 15.18 -3.87
CA LYS A 157 1.83 16.15 -2.77
C LYS A 157 0.57 16.17 -1.89
N ARG A 158 -0.54 15.68 -2.41
CA ARG A 158 -1.82 15.59 -1.68
C ARG A 158 -1.98 14.27 -0.92
N ILE A 159 -1.04 13.34 -1.05
CA ILE A 159 -1.04 12.07 -0.31
C ILE A 159 -0.50 12.34 1.09
N VAL A 160 -1.37 12.75 1.97
CA VAL A 160 -1.07 13.16 3.34
C VAL A 160 -1.63 12.18 4.36
N ILE A 161 -1.16 12.28 5.60
CA ILE A 161 -1.50 11.39 6.72
C ILE A 161 -3.01 11.26 6.95
N ASP A 162 -3.76 12.33 6.73
CA ASP A 162 -5.21 12.35 6.99
C ASP A 162 -6.02 11.43 6.08
N LEU A 163 -5.45 11.04 4.94
CA LEU A 163 -6.08 10.05 4.06
C LEU A 163 -6.04 8.61 4.62
N PHE A 164 -5.25 8.38 5.67
CA PHE A 164 -5.05 7.05 6.26
C PHE A 164 -5.75 6.88 7.61
N ARG A 165 -6.37 7.95 8.13
CA ARG A 165 -6.93 7.98 9.48
C ARG A 165 -8.32 7.37 9.57
N GLU A 166 -8.56 6.65 10.66
CA GLU A 166 -9.90 6.23 11.11
C GLU A 166 -10.74 7.45 11.55
N HIS A 167 -10.09 8.41 12.20
CA HIS A 167 -10.68 9.66 12.67
C HIS A 167 -10.04 10.83 11.92
N LYS A 168 -10.86 11.67 11.31
CA LYS A 168 -10.37 12.96 10.81
C LYS A 168 -10.53 14.01 11.90
N PRO A 169 -9.61 15.00 11.94
CA PRO A 169 -9.74 16.13 12.85
C PRO A 169 -11.06 16.86 12.63
#